data_3b15248af9c08b0a1a097988fb6d3236
#
_entry.id   3b15248af9c08b0a1a097988fb6d3236
#
_cell.length_a   1.000
_cell.length_b   1.000
_cell.length_c   1.000
_cell.angle_alpha   90.00
_cell.angle_beta   90.00
_cell.angle_gamma   90.00
#
_symmetry.space_group_name_H-M   'P 1'
#
loop_
_entity.id
_entity.type
_entity.pdbx_description
1 polymer ?
#
loop_
_entity_poly.entity_id
_entity_poly.type
_entity_poly.pdbx_seq_one_letter_code
_entity_poly.pdbx_strand_id
1 'polypeptide(L)'
;MKSAMRDVLTRLLDAPGPSGFETDAAAVWREESESFAERTWTDVYGNTFASIGEGSSPTVMMAGHIDEIGLMVHHVDDDGYLWVKSVGGWDPQVLVGQRVELLTRNGPVVGVIGRRAIHLIERDDRDKAVKMKELWLDIGADSADEAREMVDLGDTAIIRSDTVELENGRFAARSIDDRIGAVTVLEALRRASEKGAGCHAVSVATTQEEIGYKSGGGASTSTFGLDPDAAVVVDVTHATDHPSVDRTEHGDVELGGGPVLTRGAVVNPVMLDLMRQAAEDAGIDVQYMAEPATSGTDADSIYTSRAGVATAIVSVPDRYMHSPNQMVSEDDVEAA
;
A
#
# COMPACT_ATOMS: atom_id res chain seq x y z
N MET A 1 -7.86 2.34 -17.67
CA MET A 1 -8.69 2.57 -16.46
C MET A 1 -9.83 3.54 -16.75
N LYS A 2 -11.02 3.33 -16.15
CA LYS A 2 -12.13 4.29 -16.28
C LYS A 2 -11.80 5.60 -15.57
N SER A 3 -12.25 6.72 -16.13
CA SER A 3 -11.98 8.07 -15.61
C SER A 3 -12.32 8.22 -14.11
N ALA A 4 -13.48 7.69 -13.68
CA ALA A 4 -13.90 7.78 -12.27
C ALA A 4 -12.97 7.03 -11.31
N MET A 5 -12.54 5.82 -11.67
CA MET A 5 -11.57 5.04 -10.86
C MET A 5 -10.22 5.76 -10.80
N ARG A 6 -9.80 6.38 -11.91
CA ARG A 6 -8.54 7.13 -11.94
C ARG A 6 -8.58 8.35 -11.03
N ASP A 7 -9.71 9.08 -11.01
CA ASP A 7 -9.87 10.25 -10.13
C ASP A 7 -9.79 9.84 -8.64
N VAL A 8 -10.43 8.72 -8.27
CA VAL A 8 -10.36 8.18 -6.90
C VAL A 8 -8.93 7.76 -6.56
N LEU A 9 -8.27 7.02 -7.47
CA LEU A 9 -6.87 6.61 -7.27
C LEU A 9 -5.95 7.82 -7.09
N THR A 10 -6.09 8.86 -7.92
CA THR A 10 -5.30 10.08 -7.78
C THR A 10 -5.50 10.73 -6.41
N ARG A 11 -6.74 10.86 -5.96
CA ARG A 11 -7.06 11.38 -4.62
C ARG A 11 -6.45 10.53 -3.51
N LEU A 12 -6.44 9.21 -3.66
CA LEU A 12 -5.82 8.29 -2.71
C LEU A 12 -4.29 8.41 -2.71
N LEU A 13 -3.65 8.49 -3.87
CA LEU A 13 -2.21 8.67 -4.00
C LEU A 13 -1.73 10.01 -3.42
N ASP A 14 -2.56 11.06 -3.52
CA ASP A 14 -2.26 12.38 -2.94
C ASP A 14 -2.48 12.44 -1.43
N ALA A 15 -3.45 11.68 -0.90
CA ALA A 15 -3.78 11.69 0.52
C ALA A 15 -2.66 11.06 1.36
N PRO A 16 -2.17 11.72 2.43
CA PRO A 16 -1.19 11.13 3.32
C PRO A 16 -1.80 10.01 4.16
N GLY A 17 -1.02 8.99 4.46
CA GLY A 17 -1.47 7.87 5.27
C GLY A 17 -0.36 6.93 5.70
N PRO A 18 0.72 7.42 6.37
CA PRO A 18 1.69 6.50 6.94
C PRO A 18 1.04 5.52 7.90
N SER A 19 1.55 4.27 7.95
CA SER A 19 1.01 3.22 8.83
C SER A 19 0.78 3.71 10.26
N GLY A 20 -0.45 3.54 10.75
CA GLY A 20 -0.95 4.06 12.02
C GLY A 20 -1.50 5.50 11.97
N PHE A 21 -1.47 6.15 10.80
CA PHE A 21 -1.90 7.54 10.59
C PHE A 21 -2.71 7.69 9.29
N GLU A 22 -3.55 6.71 8.97
CA GLU A 22 -4.24 6.53 7.68
C GLU A 22 -5.52 7.38 7.52
N THR A 23 -5.86 8.21 8.49
CA THR A 23 -7.17 8.91 8.58
C THR A 23 -7.57 9.63 7.30
N ASP A 24 -6.64 10.34 6.65
CA ASP A 24 -6.94 11.14 5.47
C ASP A 24 -7.19 10.25 4.24
N ALA A 25 -6.38 9.24 4.05
CA ALA A 25 -6.55 8.28 2.98
C ALA A 25 -7.83 7.43 3.16
N ALA A 26 -8.08 6.96 4.38
CA ALA A 26 -9.30 6.24 4.73
C ALA A 26 -10.56 7.10 4.53
N ALA A 27 -10.47 8.42 4.75
CA ALA A 27 -11.58 9.35 4.50
C ALA A 27 -11.92 9.43 3.01
N VAL A 28 -10.93 9.50 2.12
CA VAL A 28 -11.14 9.49 0.66
C VAL A 28 -11.83 8.20 0.22
N TRP A 29 -11.33 7.05 0.68
CA TRP A 29 -11.89 5.75 0.34
C TRP A 29 -13.33 5.59 0.85
N ARG A 30 -13.61 6.04 2.07
CA ARG A 30 -14.96 6.02 2.66
C ARG A 30 -15.93 6.90 1.90
N GLU A 31 -15.55 8.16 1.60
CA GLU A 31 -16.38 9.08 0.84
C GLU A 31 -16.83 8.47 -0.49
N GLU A 32 -15.91 7.83 -1.21
CA GLU A 32 -16.24 7.16 -2.47
C GLU A 32 -17.20 5.99 -2.26
N SER A 33 -16.93 5.14 -1.27
CA SER A 33 -17.76 3.97 -0.98
C SER A 33 -19.19 4.33 -0.58
N GLU A 34 -19.42 5.44 0.13
CA GLU A 34 -20.72 5.92 0.53
C GLU A 34 -21.63 6.25 -0.68
N SER A 35 -21.06 6.45 -1.86
CA SER A 35 -21.83 6.76 -3.08
C SER A 35 -22.62 5.57 -3.64
N PHE A 36 -22.24 4.32 -3.31
CA PHE A 36 -22.84 3.11 -3.90
C PHE A 36 -23.04 1.94 -2.93
N ALA A 37 -22.31 1.90 -1.81
CA ALA A 37 -22.41 0.81 -0.83
C ALA A 37 -23.70 0.92 -0.01
N GLU A 38 -24.27 -0.22 0.38
CA GLU A 38 -25.43 -0.28 1.28
C GLU A 38 -25.07 0.16 2.70
N ARG A 39 -23.82 -0.13 3.10
CA ARG A 39 -23.28 0.24 4.41
C ARG A 39 -21.79 0.52 4.31
N THR A 40 -21.36 1.57 5.02
CA THR A 40 -19.95 1.93 5.22
C THR A 40 -19.70 2.19 6.70
N TRP A 41 -18.57 1.66 7.23
CA TRP A 41 -18.18 1.88 8.63
C TRP A 41 -16.68 1.79 8.80
N THR A 42 -16.19 2.27 9.93
CA THR A 42 -14.78 2.17 10.34
C THR A 42 -14.72 1.48 11.71
N ASP A 43 -13.80 0.55 11.90
CA ASP A 43 -13.58 -0.10 13.18
C ASP A 43 -12.63 0.70 14.09
N VAL A 44 -12.41 0.20 15.30
CA VAL A 44 -11.53 0.86 16.29
C VAL A 44 -10.07 0.88 15.85
N TYR A 45 -9.67 -0.06 14.98
CA TYR A 45 -8.30 -0.14 14.47
C TYR A 45 -8.03 0.82 13.32
N GLY A 46 -9.10 1.38 12.73
CA GLY A 46 -9.05 2.31 11.60
C GLY A 46 -9.39 1.68 10.26
N ASN A 47 -9.59 0.35 10.19
CA ASN A 47 -10.03 -0.29 8.95
C ASN A 47 -11.37 0.28 8.50
N THR A 48 -11.47 0.56 7.21
CA THR A 48 -12.70 1.08 6.62
C THR A 48 -13.36 0.05 5.73
N PHE A 49 -14.63 -0.17 5.92
CA PHE A 49 -15.42 -1.20 5.28
C PHE A 49 -16.54 -0.60 4.43
N ALA A 50 -16.84 -1.26 3.33
CA ALA A 50 -18.03 -1.02 2.52
C ALA A 50 -18.67 -2.36 2.16
N SER A 51 -20.00 -2.46 2.21
CA SER A 51 -20.69 -3.73 1.94
C SER A 51 -21.94 -3.57 1.08
N ILE A 52 -22.28 -4.65 0.40
CA ILE A 52 -23.54 -4.87 -0.34
C ILE A 52 -24.07 -6.26 -0.05
N GLY A 53 -25.38 -6.45 -0.20
CA GLY A 53 -26.03 -7.74 -0.01
C GLY A 53 -26.05 -8.19 1.46
N GLU A 54 -26.22 -7.27 2.41
CA GLU A 54 -26.25 -7.59 3.85
C GLU A 54 -27.31 -8.63 4.17
N GLY A 55 -26.95 -9.66 4.94
CA GLY A 55 -27.83 -10.79 5.29
C GLY A 55 -27.83 -11.94 4.27
N SER A 56 -27.11 -11.82 3.16
CA SER A 56 -26.88 -12.91 2.22
C SER A 56 -25.69 -13.78 2.66
N SER A 57 -25.56 -14.97 2.05
CA SER A 57 -24.45 -15.90 2.28
C SER A 57 -23.99 -16.46 0.94
N PRO A 58 -22.69 -16.75 0.76
CA PRO A 58 -21.59 -16.56 1.72
C PRO A 58 -21.21 -15.08 1.96
N THR A 59 -20.45 -14.81 3.02
CA THR A 59 -19.75 -13.53 3.22
C THR A 59 -18.38 -13.60 2.54
N VAL A 60 -18.15 -12.73 1.57
CA VAL A 60 -16.88 -12.62 0.83
C VAL A 60 -16.21 -11.30 1.14
N MET A 61 -14.99 -11.36 1.67
CA MET A 61 -14.14 -10.20 1.95
C MET A 61 -13.21 -9.94 0.78
N MET A 62 -13.06 -8.68 0.40
CA MET A 62 -12.01 -8.21 -0.52
C MET A 62 -11.18 -7.18 0.25
N ALA A 63 -9.87 -7.37 0.33
CA ALA A 63 -8.99 -6.53 1.14
C ALA A 63 -7.83 -5.99 0.30
N GLY A 64 -7.49 -4.72 0.52
CA GLY A 64 -6.29 -4.05 0.05
C GLY A 64 -5.90 -3.00 1.08
N HIS A 65 -4.61 -2.83 1.34
CA HIS A 65 -4.20 -1.93 2.42
C HIS A 65 -4.17 -0.45 1.99
N ILE A 66 -4.51 0.43 2.94
CA ILE A 66 -4.65 1.87 2.70
C ILE A 66 -3.45 2.65 3.21
N ASP A 67 -2.63 2.04 4.07
CA ASP A 67 -1.43 2.67 4.59
C ASP A 67 -0.30 2.71 3.56
N GLU A 68 0.71 3.49 3.88
CA GLU A 68 1.93 3.63 3.12
C GLU A 68 3.13 3.70 4.05
N ILE A 69 4.32 3.39 3.54
CA ILE A 69 5.57 3.59 4.26
C ILE A 69 5.85 5.08 4.46
N GLY A 70 6.44 5.43 5.61
CA GLY A 70 6.72 6.81 5.98
C GLY A 70 7.94 6.97 6.89
N LEU A 71 8.06 8.14 7.47
CA LEU A 71 9.08 8.45 8.47
C LEU A 71 8.40 8.98 9.74
N MET A 72 9.05 8.83 10.89
CA MET A 72 8.57 9.37 12.16
C MET A 72 9.68 10.13 12.89
N VAL A 73 9.38 11.33 13.32
CA VAL A 73 10.30 12.16 14.12
C VAL A 73 10.49 11.51 15.49
N HIS A 74 11.74 11.19 15.84
CA HIS A 74 12.04 10.60 17.15
C HIS A 74 12.99 11.45 18.01
N HIS A 75 13.62 12.46 17.43
CA HIS A 75 14.51 13.37 18.16
C HIS A 75 14.66 14.69 17.41
N VAL A 76 14.79 15.79 18.15
CA VAL A 76 15.14 17.12 17.66
C VAL A 76 16.46 17.49 18.33
N ASP A 77 17.51 17.76 17.56
CA ASP A 77 18.80 18.13 18.11
C ASP A 77 18.89 19.63 18.47
N ASP A 78 20.01 20.05 19.07
CA ASP A 78 20.17 21.40 19.57
C ASP A 78 20.22 22.47 18.46
N ASP A 79 20.56 22.05 17.23
CA ASP A 79 20.62 22.91 16.04
C ASP A 79 19.28 22.93 15.24
N GLY A 80 18.26 22.19 15.69
CA GLY A 80 16.93 22.19 15.08
C GLY A 80 16.73 21.13 14.00
N TYR A 81 17.69 20.25 13.73
CA TYR A 81 17.50 19.11 12.82
C TYR A 81 16.66 18.02 13.45
N LEU A 82 15.84 17.36 12.62
CA LEU A 82 14.97 16.27 13.06
C LEU A 82 15.56 14.93 12.68
N TRP A 83 15.71 14.04 13.64
CA TRP A 83 16.14 12.67 13.43
C TRP A 83 14.92 11.76 13.36
N VAL A 84 14.91 10.85 12.36
CA VAL A 84 13.73 10.04 12.02
C VAL A 84 14.01 8.55 12.11
N LYS A 85 12.92 7.81 12.28
CA LYS A 85 12.86 6.36 12.11
C LYS A 85 11.95 6.02 10.94
N SER A 86 12.19 4.86 10.32
CA SER A 86 11.28 4.32 9.31
C SER A 86 9.94 3.93 9.95
N VAL A 87 8.86 4.22 9.25
CA VAL A 87 7.57 3.56 9.37
C VAL A 87 7.48 2.67 8.13
N GLY A 88 7.46 1.34 8.32
CA GLY A 88 7.60 0.37 7.22
C GLY A 88 9.03 0.20 6.71
N GLY A 89 9.15 -0.45 5.58
CA GLY A 89 10.42 -0.91 4.99
C GLY A 89 11.04 0.05 3.98
N TRP A 90 11.97 0.91 4.39
CA TRP A 90 12.69 1.81 3.49
C TRP A 90 14.10 1.35 3.16
N ASP A 91 14.50 1.50 1.88
CA ASP A 91 15.92 1.63 1.52
C ASP A 91 16.37 3.08 1.77
N PRO A 92 17.25 3.35 2.75
CA PRO A 92 17.69 4.71 3.05
C PRO A 92 18.39 5.41 1.88
N GLN A 93 18.84 4.67 0.86
CA GLN A 93 19.54 5.23 -0.29
C GLN A 93 18.60 6.05 -1.18
N VAL A 94 17.33 5.64 -1.31
CA VAL A 94 16.34 6.37 -2.13
C VAL A 94 15.79 7.62 -1.44
N LEU A 95 16.04 7.75 -0.13
CA LEU A 95 15.56 8.88 0.68
C LEU A 95 16.44 10.13 0.54
N VAL A 96 17.71 9.98 0.21
CA VAL A 96 18.68 11.10 0.19
C VAL A 96 18.25 12.20 -0.76
N GLY A 97 18.09 13.42 -0.25
CA GLY A 97 17.74 14.61 -1.04
C GLY A 97 16.25 14.73 -1.39
N GLN A 98 15.41 13.81 -0.91
CA GLN A 98 13.97 13.90 -1.11
C GLN A 98 13.36 15.03 -0.29
N ARG A 99 12.28 15.60 -0.79
CA ARG A 99 11.41 16.50 -0.04
C ARG A 99 10.38 15.70 0.72
N VAL A 100 10.07 16.13 1.93
CA VAL A 100 9.06 15.51 2.78
C VAL A 100 7.98 16.50 3.17
N GLU A 101 6.84 15.98 3.52
CA GLU A 101 5.77 16.69 4.20
C GLU A 101 5.54 16.02 5.55
N LEU A 102 5.82 16.76 6.63
CA LEU A 102 5.52 16.32 7.99
C LEU A 102 4.06 16.64 8.30
N LEU A 103 3.38 15.67 8.88
CA LEU A 103 1.97 15.75 9.28
C LEU A 103 1.91 16.19 10.73
N THR A 104 1.76 17.50 10.96
CA THR A 104 1.79 18.08 12.31
C THR A 104 0.42 18.57 12.73
N ARG A 105 0.21 18.74 14.05
CA ARG A 105 -1.03 19.28 14.62
C ARG A 105 -1.41 20.69 14.11
N ASN A 106 -0.43 21.46 13.65
CA ASN A 106 -0.62 22.83 13.16
C ASN A 106 -0.75 22.92 11.64
N GLY A 107 -0.80 21.76 10.96
CA GLY A 107 -0.80 21.63 9.50
C GLY A 107 0.53 21.12 8.96
N PRO A 108 0.64 20.90 7.64
CA PRO A 108 1.82 20.29 7.06
C PRO A 108 3.05 21.20 7.13
N VAL A 109 4.21 20.61 7.43
CA VAL A 109 5.52 21.27 7.41
C VAL A 109 6.40 20.61 6.36
N VAL A 110 6.95 21.40 5.44
CA VAL A 110 7.82 20.88 4.37
C VAL A 110 9.28 20.86 4.86
N GLY A 111 9.96 19.74 4.60
CA GLY A 111 11.38 19.58 4.90
C GLY A 111 12.14 18.87 3.78
N VAL A 112 13.43 18.75 3.96
CA VAL A 112 14.34 18.05 3.04
C VAL A 112 15.13 17.00 3.82
N ILE A 113 15.29 15.81 3.24
CA ILE A 113 16.14 14.76 3.81
C ILE A 113 17.60 15.08 3.50
N GLY A 114 18.33 15.44 4.54
CA GLY A 114 19.74 15.74 4.51
C GLY A 114 20.63 14.53 4.77
N ARG A 115 21.80 14.56 4.17
CA ARG A 115 22.92 13.65 4.40
C ARG A 115 24.23 14.42 4.27
N ARG A 116 25.29 13.95 4.92
CA ARG A 116 26.64 14.50 4.70
C ARG A 116 26.98 14.45 3.20
N ALA A 117 27.37 15.59 2.63
CA ALA A 117 27.72 15.71 1.22
C ALA A 117 28.88 14.76 0.86
N ILE A 118 28.86 14.18 -0.35
CA ILE A 118 29.87 13.22 -0.82
C ILE A 118 31.31 13.75 -0.70
N HIS A 119 31.50 15.07 -0.86
CA HIS A 119 32.81 15.72 -0.74
C HIS A 119 33.34 15.78 0.69
N LEU A 120 32.47 15.62 1.69
CA LEU A 120 32.78 15.62 3.12
C LEU A 120 32.86 14.21 3.71
N ILE A 121 32.64 13.18 2.87
CA ILE A 121 32.74 11.77 3.26
C ILE A 121 34.14 11.28 2.91
N GLU A 122 34.78 10.55 3.86
CA GLU A 122 36.06 9.91 3.62
C GLU A 122 36.00 8.96 2.42
N ARG A 123 37.09 8.84 1.66
CA ARG A 123 37.09 8.08 0.40
C ARG A 123 36.63 6.63 0.58
N ASP A 124 37.08 5.98 1.65
CA ASP A 124 36.79 4.56 1.95
C ASP A 124 35.32 4.32 2.39
N ASP A 125 34.58 5.40 2.67
CA ASP A 125 33.19 5.34 3.11
C ASP A 125 32.19 5.73 2.00
N ARG A 126 32.67 6.22 0.84
CA ARG A 126 31.80 6.75 -0.23
C ARG A 126 30.93 5.68 -0.91
N ASP A 127 31.46 4.46 -0.99
CA ASP A 127 30.81 3.32 -1.64
C ASP A 127 29.95 2.50 -0.66
N LYS A 128 29.83 2.94 0.59
CA LYS A 128 28.97 2.27 1.59
C LYS A 128 27.54 2.72 1.43
N ALA A 129 26.62 1.72 1.53
CA ALA A 129 25.19 2.00 1.58
C ALA A 129 24.86 2.94 2.75
N VAL A 130 23.98 3.88 2.50
CA VAL A 130 23.47 4.83 3.48
C VAL A 130 22.67 4.09 4.54
N LYS A 131 22.80 4.53 5.81
CA LYS A 131 21.99 4.00 6.92
C LYS A 131 21.00 5.07 7.38
N MET A 132 19.81 4.66 7.82
CA MET A 132 18.78 5.56 8.33
C MET A 132 19.33 6.55 9.39
N LYS A 133 20.16 6.10 10.29
CA LYS A 133 20.80 6.94 11.32
C LYS A 133 21.78 8.01 10.81
N GLU A 134 22.05 8.04 9.50
CA GLU A 134 22.93 9.03 8.84
C GLU A 134 22.11 10.09 8.09
N LEU A 135 20.77 10.01 8.20
CA LEU A 135 19.83 10.93 7.61
C LEU A 135 19.15 11.78 8.69
N TRP A 136 18.84 13.01 8.33
CA TRP A 136 18.05 13.93 9.14
C TRP A 136 17.07 14.70 8.25
N LEU A 137 16.03 15.28 8.84
CA LEU A 137 15.18 16.24 8.16
C LEU A 137 15.59 17.66 8.54
N ASP A 138 15.69 18.48 7.53
CA ASP A 138 15.93 19.91 7.65
C ASP A 138 14.63 20.63 7.28
N ILE A 139 14.03 21.32 8.25
CA ILE A 139 12.80 22.10 8.08
C ILE A 139 13.07 23.60 8.05
N GLY A 140 14.35 24.00 8.05
CA GLY A 140 14.78 25.39 8.06
C GLY A 140 14.70 26.09 9.42
N ALA A 141 14.58 25.35 10.51
CA ALA A 141 14.61 25.90 11.86
C ALA A 141 16.06 26.29 12.26
N ASP A 142 16.24 27.44 12.93
CA ASP A 142 17.53 27.94 13.39
C ASP A 142 17.91 27.42 14.80
N SER A 143 17.01 26.70 15.46
CA SER A 143 17.22 26.15 16.80
C SER A 143 16.26 25.03 17.16
N ALA A 144 16.62 24.26 18.20
CA ALA A 144 15.74 23.23 18.75
C ALA A 144 14.37 23.79 19.22
N ASP A 145 14.36 24.98 19.80
CA ASP A 145 13.12 25.57 20.32
C ASP A 145 12.20 25.95 19.16
N GLU A 146 12.71 26.54 18.10
CA GLU A 146 11.96 26.85 16.90
C GLU A 146 11.41 25.56 16.23
N ALA A 147 12.25 24.54 16.09
CA ALA A 147 11.81 23.25 15.54
C ALA A 147 10.68 22.63 16.37
N ARG A 148 10.75 22.70 17.71
CA ARG A 148 9.70 22.17 18.62
C ARG A 148 8.41 22.99 18.61
N GLU A 149 8.43 24.24 18.17
CA GLU A 149 7.20 24.99 17.91
C GLU A 149 6.46 24.49 16.67
N MET A 150 7.22 23.94 15.69
CA MET A 150 6.70 23.48 14.41
C MET A 150 6.28 22.01 14.42
N VAL A 151 7.05 21.14 15.13
CA VAL A 151 6.87 19.69 15.10
C VAL A 151 6.95 19.07 16.50
N ASP A 152 6.20 17.99 16.70
CA ASP A 152 6.23 17.19 17.91
C ASP A 152 6.99 15.85 17.67
N LEU A 153 7.49 15.24 18.74
CA LEU A 153 8.00 13.87 18.67
C LEU A 153 6.83 12.93 18.38
N GLY A 154 7.02 12.08 17.38
CA GLY A 154 5.97 11.17 16.89
C GLY A 154 5.22 11.69 15.68
N ASP A 155 5.40 12.94 15.27
CA ASP A 155 4.90 13.41 13.98
C ASP A 155 5.49 12.57 12.85
N THR A 156 4.64 12.20 11.90
CA THR A 156 5.03 11.40 10.75
C THR A 156 5.30 12.27 9.53
N ALA A 157 6.02 11.71 8.57
CA ALA A 157 6.28 12.39 7.31
C ALA A 157 6.15 11.41 6.15
N ILE A 158 5.64 11.93 5.04
CA ILE A 158 5.61 11.27 3.74
C ILE A 158 6.62 11.90 2.79
N ILE A 159 7.05 11.16 1.78
CA ILE A 159 7.83 11.74 0.69
C ILE A 159 6.89 12.56 -0.20
N ARG A 160 7.28 13.77 -0.50
CA ARG A 160 6.53 14.65 -1.40
C ARG A 160 6.91 14.33 -2.85
N SER A 161 6.10 13.52 -3.50
CA SER A 161 6.25 13.09 -4.88
C SER A 161 4.91 13.23 -5.60
N ASP A 162 4.94 13.85 -6.77
CA ASP A 162 3.76 13.98 -7.62
C ASP A 162 3.56 12.70 -8.44
N THR A 163 2.31 12.37 -8.79
CA THR A 163 2.03 11.30 -9.77
C THR A 163 2.50 11.75 -11.15
N VAL A 164 3.28 10.91 -11.82
CA VAL A 164 3.83 11.17 -13.15
C VAL A 164 3.34 10.13 -14.14
N GLU A 165 2.73 10.60 -15.22
CA GLU A 165 2.37 9.76 -16.36
C GLU A 165 3.61 9.51 -17.24
N LEU A 166 3.74 8.27 -17.68
CA LEU A 166 4.82 7.79 -18.53
C LEU A 166 4.25 7.17 -19.81
N GLU A 167 5.12 6.94 -20.77
CA GLU A 167 4.73 6.30 -22.03
C GLU A 167 4.19 4.87 -21.80
N ASN A 168 3.37 4.40 -22.74
CA ASN A 168 2.77 3.07 -22.78
C ASN A 168 1.79 2.78 -21.61
N GLY A 169 1.01 3.79 -21.19
CA GLY A 169 -0.01 3.63 -20.16
C GLY A 169 0.55 3.29 -18.77
N ARG A 170 1.78 3.71 -18.51
CA ARG A 170 2.41 3.56 -17.20
C ARG A 170 2.31 4.86 -16.41
N PHE A 171 2.28 4.75 -15.10
CA PHE A 171 2.43 5.90 -14.22
C PHE A 171 3.27 5.53 -13.00
N ALA A 172 3.90 6.55 -12.42
CA ALA A 172 4.69 6.41 -11.22
C ALA A 172 4.19 7.37 -10.14
N ALA A 173 4.13 6.89 -8.90
CA ALA A 173 3.76 7.67 -7.73
C ALA A 173 4.37 7.04 -6.46
N ARG A 174 4.29 7.75 -5.35
CA ARG A 174 4.42 7.12 -4.02
C ARG A 174 3.16 6.32 -3.71
N SER A 175 3.20 5.47 -2.73
CA SER A 175 2.04 4.76 -2.17
C SER A 175 1.18 3.97 -3.19
N ILE A 176 1.74 3.60 -4.36
CA ILE A 176 1.12 2.61 -5.24
C ILE A 176 0.88 1.33 -4.46
N ASP A 177 1.85 0.92 -3.67
CA ASP A 177 1.78 -0.05 -2.60
C ASP A 177 1.10 0.57 -1.36
N ASP A 178 -0.18 0.20 -1.00
CA ASP A 178 -1.09 -0.60 -1.83
C ASP A 178 -2.40 0.18 -2.11
N ARG A 179 -2.29 1.49 -2.41
CA ARG A 179 -3.47 2.28 -2.82
C ARG A 179 -4.13 1.71 -4.09
N ILE A 180 -3.35 0.96 -4.88
CA ILE A 180 -3.86 0.23 -6.04
C ILE A 180 -4.80 -0.89 -5.60
N GLY A 181 -4.43 -1.72 -4.65
CA GLY A 181 -5.30 -2.76 -4.11
C GLY A 181 -6.52 -2.17 -3.41
N ALA A 182 -6.32 -1.13 -2.60
CA ALA A 182 -7.43 -0.44 -1.93
C ALA A 182 -8.49 0.10 -2.92
N VAL A 183 -8.08 0.71 -4.05
CA VAL A 183 -9.02 1.18 -5.08
C VAL A 183 -9.60 0.03 -5.89
N THR A 184 -8.83 -1.02 -6.14
CA THR A 184 -9.28 -2.19 -6.90
C THR A 184 -10.41 -2.92 -6.16
N VAL A 185 -10.27 -3.17 -4.85
CA VAL A 185 -11.33 -3.82 -4.07
C VAL A 185 -12.58 -2.96 -3.96
N LEU A 186 -12.41 -1.64 -3.93
CA LEU A 186 -13.53 -0.69 -3.91
C LEU A 186 -14.31 -0.72 -5.24
N GLU A 187 -13.60 -0.68 -6.37
CA GLU A 187 -14.17 -0.75 -7.71
C GLU A 187 -14.82 -2.13 -7.97
N ALA A 188 -14.22 -3.22 -7.49
CA ALA A 188 -14.81 -4.56 -7.56
C ALA A 188 -16.17 -4.60 -6.84
N LEU A 189 -16.28 -4.01 -5.64
CA LEU A 189 -17.54 -3.91 -4.91
C LEU A 189 -18.58 -3.05 -5.67
N ARG A 190 -18.16 -1.94 -6.25
CA ARG A 190 -19.02 -1.07 -7.06
C ARG A 190 -19.59 -1.84 -8.28
N ARG A 191 -18.72 -2.55 -9.01
CA ARG A 191 -19.14 -3.39 -10.15
C ARG A 191 -20.08 -4.52 -9.71
N ALA A 192 -19.84 -5.10 -8.54
CA ALA A 192 -20.73 -6.13 -7.98
C ALA A 192 -22.09 -5.54 -7.59
N SER A 193 -22.15 -4.32 -7.06
CA SER A 193 -23.41 -3.63 -6.72
C SER A 193 -24.27 -3.39 -7.96
N GLU A 194 -23.65 -3.00 -9.09
CA GLU A 194 -24.33 -2.75 -10.35
C GLU A 194 -24.90 -4.02 -11.01
N LYS A 195 -24.19 -5.16 -10.81
CA LYS A 195 -24.61 -6.46 -11.36
C LYS A 195 -25.59 -7.23 -10.47
N GLY A 196 -25.70 -6.84 -9.21
CA GLY A 196 -26.39 -7.59 -8.17
C GLY A 196 -25.52 -8.73 -7.64
N ALA A 197 -24.98 -8.60 -6.44
CA ALA A 197 -24.21 -9.64 -5.79
C ALA A 197 -25.13 -10.75 -5.25
N GLY A 198 -24.79 -12.01 -5.52
CA GLY A 198 -25.46 -13.19 -4.94
C GLY A 198 -24.96 -13.56 -3.54
N CYS A 199 -24.21 -12.68 -2.87
CA CYS A 199 -23.55 -12.91 -1.60
C CYS A 199 -23.49 -11.61 -0.78
N HIS A 200 -23.08 -11.69 0.49
CA HIS A 200 -22.68 -10.53 1.26
C HIS A 200 -21.22 -10.21 0.88
N ALA A 201 -21.01 -9.21 0.02
CA ALA A 201 -19.70 -8.77 -0.38
C ALA A 201 -19.26 -7.58 0.46
N VAL A 202 -18.04 -7.64 0.97
CA VAL A 202 -17.45 -6.61 1.84
C VAL A 202 -16.06 -6.26 1.32
N SER A 203 -15.86 -5.01 0.91
CA SER A 203 -14.53 -4.46 0.67
C SER A 203 -13.97 -3.79 1.91
N VAL A 204 -12.69 -3.97 2.15
CA VAL A 204 -11.99 -3.45 3.32
C VAL A 204 -10.71 -2.75 2.86
N ALA A 205 -10.60 -1.47 3.20
CA ALA A 205 -9.34 -0.76 3.21
C ALA A 205 -8.68 -1.03 4.57
N THR A 206 -7.71 -1.93 4.60
CA THR A 206 -7.01 -2.34 5.81
C THR A 206 -5.92 -1.35 6.19
N THR A 207 -5.58 -1.27 7.48
CA THR A 207 -4.57 -0.35 8.01
C THR A 207 -3.37 -1.10 8.56
N GLN A 208 -2.21 -0.45 8.61
CA GLN A 208 -0.98 -0.93 9.26
C GLN A 208 -0.46 -2.27 8.70
N GLU A 209 -0.62 -2.51 7.41
CA GLU A 209 -0.01 -3.67 6.74
C GLU A 209 1.51 -3.57 6.79
N GLU A 210 2.07 -2.43 6.42
CA GLU A 210 3.49 -2.12 6.29
C GLU A 210 4.31 -2.27 7.60
N ILE A 211 3.64 -2.24 8.74
CA ILE A 211 4.22 -2.46 10.07
C ILE A 211 3.61 -3.67 10.77
N GLY A 212 2.56 -4.24 10.20
CA GLY A 212 1.76 -5.33 10.76
C GLY A 212 2.39 -6.71 10.68
N TYR A 213 3.49 -6.89 9.97
CA TYR A 213 4.15 -8.16 9.70
C TYR A 213 4.30 -9.12 10.90
N LYS A 214 4.37 -8.59 12.12
CA LYS A 214 4.47 -9.39 13.35
C LYS A 214 3.19 -9.44 14.17
N SER A 215 2.26 -8.52 13.95
CA SER A 215 1.04 -8.35 14.75
C SER A 215 -0.25 -8.60 13.97
N GLY A 216 -0.15 -8.74 12.64
CA GLY A 216 -1.27 -8.98 11.74
C GLY A 216 -2.03 -7.72 11.32
N GLY A 217 -1.61 -6.54 11.79
CA GLY A 217 -2.18 -5.26 11.34
C GLY A 217 -3.71 -5.18 11.37
N GLY A 218 -4.25 -4.35 10.52
CA GLY A 218 -5.68 -4.20 10.31
C GLY A 218 -6.36 -5.41 9.71
N ALA A 219 -5.64 -6.18 8.87
CA ALA A 219 -6.16 -7.42 8.29
C ALA A 219 -6.60 -8.44 9.34
N SER A 220 -5.81 -8.58 10.41
CA SER A 220 -6.15 -9.50 11.52
C SER A 220 -7.44 -9.08 12.24
N THR A 221 -7.58 -7.78 12.55
CA THR A 221 -8.72 -7.27 13.31
C THR A 221 -9.99 -7.23 12.45
N SER A 222 -9.88 -6.79 11.21
CA SER A 222 -11.00 -6.72 10.27
C SER A 222 -11.57 -8.11 9.98
N THR A 223 -10.71 -9.08 9.66
CA THR A 223 -11.12 -10.46 9.37
C THR A 223 -11.73 -11.14 10.58
N PHE A 224 -11.12 -10.95 11.77
CA PHE A 224 -11.68 -11.51 13.01
C PHE A 224 -13.08 -10.96 13.29
N GLY A 225 -13.31 -9.66 13.07
CA GLY A 225 -14.59 -9.00 13.30
C GLY A 225 -15.66 -9.39 12.28
N LEU A 226 -15.27 -9.49 11.01
CA LEU A 226 -16.18 -9.80 9.89
C LEU A 226 -16.57 -11.28 9.81
N ASP A 227 -15.64 -12.19 10.17
CA ASP A 227 -15.80 -13.66 10.08
C ASP A 227 -16.21 -14.14 8.66
N PRO A 228 -15.44 -13.82 7.61
CA PRO A 228 -15.82 -14.14 6.24
C PRO A 228 -15.63 -15.62 5.91
N ASP A 229 -16.46 -16.16 4.98
CA ASP A 229 -16.31 -17.52 4.45
C ASP A 229 -15.14 -17.64 3.47
N ALA A 230 -14.85 -16.54 2.75
CA ALA A 230 -13.76 -16.47 1.78
C ALA A 230 -13.20 -15.04 1.71
N ALA A 231 -11.96 -14.93 1.26
CA ALA A 231 -11.31 -13.63 1.05
C ALA A 231 -10.51 -13.59 -0.25
N VAL A 232 -10.48 -12.42 -0.88
CA VAL A 232 -9.54 -12.05 -1.96
C VAL A 232 -8.73 -10.88 -1.46
N VAL A 233 -7.42 -11.03 -1.44
CA VAL A 233 -6.48 -9.96 -1.12
C VAL A 233 -5.92 -9.41 -2.41
N VAL A 234 -6.00 -8.10 -2.58
CA VAL A 234 -5.36 -7.40 -3.70
C VAL A 234 -4.20 -6.61 -3.11
N ASP A 235 -3.04 -6.77 -3.72
CA ASP A 235 -1.79 -6.13 -3.31
C ASP A 235 -0.90 -5.91 -4.53
N VAL A 236 0.26 -5.33 -4.40
CA VAL A 236 1.26 -5.26 -5.45
C VAL A 236 2.23 -6.45 -5.38
N THR A 237 3.00 -6.69 -6.43
CA THR A 237 4.13 -7.63 -6.41
C THR A 237 5.26 -7.13 -7.29
N HIS A 238 6.49 -7.55 -7.00
CA HIS A 238 7.66 -7.13 -7.74
C HIS A 238 7.59 -7.54 -9.21
N ALA A 239 7.54 -6.57 -10.11
CA ALA A 239 7.80 -6.82 -11.52
C ALA A 239 9.30 -7.12 -11.73
N THR A 240 9.60 -8.15 -12.51
CA THR A 240 10.97 -8.65 -12.71
C THR A 240 11.52 -8.34 -14.10
N ASP A 241 10.82 -7.53 -14.86
CA ASP A 241 11.13 -7.14 -16.23
C ASP A 241 12.00 -5.87 -16.35
N HIS A 242 12.83 -5.61 -15.34
CA HIS A 242 13.76 -4.48 -15.33
C HIS A 242 15.22 -4.94 -15.15
N PRO A 243 16.23 -4.07 -15.44
CA PRO A 243 17.63 -4.44 -15.32
C PRO A 243 18.03 -4.93 -13.93
N SER A 244 18.97 -5.88 -13.91
CA SER A 244 19.59 -6.44 -12.68
C SER A 244 18.70 -7.35 -11.84
N VAL A 245 17.60 -7.84 -12.38
CA VAL A 245 16.78 -8.90 -11.74
C VAL A 245 17.04 -10.24 -12.41
N ASP A 246 17.31 -11.27 -11.62
CA ASP A 246 17.41 -12.64 -12.08
C ASP A 246 16.03 -13.31 -12.02
N ARG A 247 15.41 -13.49 -13.18
CA ARG A 247 14.09 -14.12 -13.30
C ARG A 247 14.06 -15.58 -12.87
N THR A 248 15.21 -16.26 -12.87
CA THR A 248 15.30 -17.65 -12.39
C THR A 248 15.22 -17.73 -10.86
N GLU A 249 15.55 -16.65 -10.17
CA GLU A 249 15.47 -16.53 -8.71
C GLU A 249 14.13 -15.92 -8.27
N HIS A 250 13.64 -14.89 -8.98
CA HIS A 250 12.51 -14.06 -8.53
C HIS A 250 11.20 -14.26 -9.31
N GLY A 251 11.19 -15.19 -10.29
CA GLY A 251 10.02 -15.41 -11.14
C GLY A 251 9.98 -14.48 -12.35
N ASP A 252 8.97 -14.65 -13.18
CA ASP A 252 8.81 -13.92 -14.44
C ASP A 252 7.49 -13.15 -14.43
N VAL A 253 7.54 -11.90 -13.97
CA VAL A 253 6.41 -10.98 -13.84
C VAL A 253 6.71 -9.69 -14.60
N GLU A 254 5.85 -9.32 -15.54
CA GLU A 254 6.05 -8.17 -16.43
C GLU A 254 4.94 -7.13 -16.24
N LEU A 255 5.31 -5.84 -16.32
CA LEU A 255 4.35 -4.75 -16.44
C LEU A 255 3.60 -4.82 -17.78
N GLY A 256 2.27 -4.77 -17.73
CA GLY A 256 1.40 -4.91 -18.89
C GLY A 256 1.10 -6.36 -19.25
N GLY A 257 1.57 -7.32 -18.44
CA GLY A 257 1.28 -8.75 -18.60
C GLY A 257 -0.02 -9.23 -17.94
N GLY A 258 -0.77 -8.33 -17.33
CA GLY A 258 -1.95 -8.61 -16.53
C GLY A 258 -1.64 -8.88 -15.05
N PRO A 259 -2.69 -9.00 -14.21
CA PRO A 259 -2.54 -9.27 -12.78
C PRO A 259 -1.91 -10.65 -12.54
N VAL A 260 -1.30 -10.80 -11.38
CA VAL A 260 -0.59 -12.02 -10.97
C VAL A 260 -1.44 -12.81 -9.99
N LEU A 261 -1.70 -14.07 -10.30
CA LEU A 261 -2.35 -15.01 -9.38
C LEU A 261 -1.26 -15.78 -8.61
N THR A 262 -1.29 -15.70 -7.30
CA THR A 262 -0.34 -16.41 -6.45
C THR A 262 -0.79 -17.84 -6.21
N ARG A 263 0.14 -18.78 -6.37
CA ARG A 263 0.00 -20.17 -5.93
C ARG A 263 0.96 -20.45 -4.78
N GLY A 264 0.45 -20.77 -3.61
CA GLY A 264 1.30 -20.94 -2.44
C GLY A 264 0.61 -21.46 -1.21
N ALA A 265 1.36 -21.48 -0.11
CA ALA A 265 0.90 -22.08 1.14
C ALA A 265 -0.31 -21.35 1.75
N VAL A 266 -0.41 -20.04 1.55
CA VAL A 266 -1.50 -19.20 2.10
C VAL A 266 -2.74 -19.17 1.20
N VAL A 267 -2.64 -19.68 -0.03
CA VAL A 267 -3.70 -19.61 -1.02
C VAL A 267 -4.52 -20.90 -1.04
N ASN A 268 -5.83 -20.75 -0.90
CA ASN A 268 -6.75 -21.88 -1.04
C ASN A 268 -6.85 -22.32 -2.51
N PRO A 269 -6.62 -23.61 -2.84
CA PRO A 269 -6.60 -24.07 -4.24
C PRO A 269 -7.95 -23.89 -4.95
N VAL A 270 -9.07 -24.00 -4.23
CA VAL A 270 -10.41 -23.77 -4.83
C VAL A 270 -10.58 -22.30 -5.19
N MET A 271 -10.14 -21.38 -4.31
CA MET A 271 -10.19 -19.95 -4.58
C MET A 271 -9.31 -19.58 -5.78
N LEU A 272 -8.10 -20.16 -5.87
CA LEU A 272 -7.23 -19.94 -7.03
C LEU A 272 -7.88 -20.42 -8.33
N ASP A 273 -8.51 -21.59 -8.33
CA ASP A 273 -9.22 -22.11 -9.50
C ASP A 273 -10.40 -21.21 -9.89
N LEU A 274 -11.13 -20.65 -8.92
CA LEU A 274 -12.20 -19.68 -9.17
C LEU A 274 -11.67 -18.38 -9.78
N MET A 275 -10.57 -17.85 -9.29
CA MET A 275 -9.94 -16.62 -9.85
C MET A 275 -9.48 -16.88 -11.29
N ARG A 276 -8.82 -18.03 -11.53
CA ARG A 276 -8.39 -18.41 -12.88
C ARG A 276 -9.58 -18.53 -13.84
N GLN A 277 -10.66 -19.20 -13.43
CA GLN A 277 -11.86 -19.33 -14.24
C GLN A 277 -12.51 -17.98 -14.53
N ALA A 278 -12.56 -17.08 -13.53
CA ALA A 278 -13.10 -15.74 -13.71
C ALA A 278 -12.29 -14.92 -14.72
N ALA A 279 -10.95 -15.03 -14.69
CA ALA A 279 -10.08 -14.39 -15.66
C ALA A 279 -10.30 -14.95 -17.09
N GLU A 280 -10.37 -16.28 -17.23
CA GLU A 280 -10.65 -16.94 -18.51
C GLU A 280 -12.02 -16.49 -19.09
N ASP A 281 -13.07 -16.47 -18.26
CA ASP A 281 -14.42 -16.06 -18.67
C ASP A 281 -14.50 -14.58 -19.07
N ALA A 282 -13.67 -13.75 -18.44
CA ALA A 282 -13.55 -12.32 -18.76
C ALA A 282 -12.58 -12.03 -19.92
N GLY A 283 -11.81 -13.00 -20.38
CA GLY A 283 -10.78 -12.83 -21.41
C GLY A 283 -9.60 -11.99 -20.93
N ILE A 284 -9.27 -12.08 -19.63
CA ILE A 284 -8.16 -11.38 -19.00
C ILE A 284 -6.95 -12.32 -18.96
N ASP A 285 -5.84 -11.86 -19.53
CA ASP A 285 -4.54 -12.54 -19.39
C ASP A 285 -4.02 -12.36 -17.97
N VAL A 286 -3.55 -13.45 -17.36
CA VAL A 286 -3.00 -13.44 -16.00
C VAL A 286 -1.62 -14.05 -15.97
N GLN A 287 -0.79 -13.55 -15.06
CA GLN A 287 0.51 -14.10 -14.75
C GLN A 287 0.44 -14.98 -13.50
N TYR A 288 1.49 -15.73 -13.21
CA TYR A 288 1.52 -16.61 -12.05
C TYR A 288 2.82 -16.47 -11.29
N MET A 289 2.73 -16.46 -9.96
CA MET A 289 3.87 -16.58 -9.08
C MET A 289 3.68 -17.70 -8.07
N ALA A 290 4.78 -18.19 -7.51
CA ALA A 290 4.79 -19.28 -6.54
C ALA A 290 5.44 -18.84 -5.23
N GLU A 291 4.65 -18.91 -4.14
CA GLU A 291 5.10 -18.55 -2.79
C GLU A 291 5.02 -19.75 -1.84
N PRO A 292 6.16 -20.36 -1.48
CA PRO A 292 6.14 -21.60 -0.70
C PRO A 292 5.80 -21.41 0.79
N ALA A 293 5.83 -20.20 1.31
CA ALA A 293 5.65 -19.92 2.74
C ALA A 293 4.66 -18.75 2.96
N THR A 294 5.16 -17.58 3.31
CA THR A 294 4.37 -16.34 3.51
C THR A 294 4.28 -15.58 2.19
N SER A 295 3.21 -14.82 2.03
CA SER A 295 3.00 -13.97 0.85
C SER A 295 3.59 -12.57 1.01
N GLY A 296 3.83 -12.12 2.24
CA GLY A 296 4.22 -10.75 2.54
C GLY A 296 3.08 -9.74 2.33
N THR A 297 1.82 -10.20 2.39
CA THR A 297 0.61 -9.39 2.23
C THR A 297 -0.35 -9.62 3.39
N ASP A 298 -1.44 -8.89 3.44
CA ASP A 298 -2.55 -9.09 4.37
C ASP A 298 -3.11 -10.53 4.38
N ALA A 299 -2.92 -11.29 3.30
CA ALA A 299 -3.35 -12.68 3.23
C ALA A 299 -2.74 -13.56 4.33
N ASP A 300 -1.50 -13.26 4.77
CA ASP A 300 -0.81 -13.99 5.83
C ASP A 300 -1.55 -13.93 7.18
N SER A 301 -2.28 -12.85 7.42
CA SER A 301 -3.12 -12.66 8.61
C SER A 301 -4.54 -13.16 8.41
N ILE A 302 -5.08 -13.01 7.21
CA ILE A 302 -6.47 -13.35 6.89
C ILE A 302 -6.67 -14.86 6.90
N TYR A 303 -5.82 -15.65 6.19
CA TYR A 303 -6.04 -17.09 6.03
C TYR A 303 -5.98 -17.88 7.35
N THR A 304 -5.31 -17.36 8.37
CA THR A 304 -5.20 -17.98 9.71
C THR A 304 -6.22 -17.48 10.71
N SER A 305 -7.08 -16.54 10.32
CA SER A 305 -8.07 -15.96 11.25
C SER A 305 -9.09 -17.01 11.69
N ARG A 306 -9.41 -17.03 12.99
CA ARG A 306 -10.38 -17.95 13.61
C ARG A 306 -10.12 -19.43 13.27
N ALA A 307 -11.03 -20.05 12.48
CA ALA A 307 -10.92 -21.45 12.04
C ALA A 307 -10.22 -21.59 10.67
N GLY A 308 -9.77 -20.49 10.10
CA GLY A 308 -9.20 -20.36 8.79
C GLY A 308 -10.20 -19.79 7.77
N VAL A 309 -9.71 -18.95 6.85
CA VAL A 309 -10.47 -18.31 5.79
C VAL A 309 -9.93 -18.78 4.44
N ALA A 310 -10.81 -19.19 3.53
CA ALA A 310 -10.41 -19.58 2.18
C ALA A 310 -9.95 -18.33 1.41
N THR A 311 -8.64 -18.18 1.19
CA THR A 311 -8.03 -16.93 0.71
C THR A 311 -7.41 -17.11 -0.68
N ALA A 312 -7.59 -16.11 -1.56
CA ALA A 312 -6.84 -15.93 -2.81
C ALA A 312 -6.07 -14.60 -2.77
N ILE A 313 -5.03 -14.51 -3.59
CA ILE A 313 -4.22 -13.31 -3.77
C ILE A 313 -4.20 -12.96 -5.25
N VAL A 314 -4.52 -11.71 -5.55
CA VAL A 314 -4.39 -11.08 -6.87
C VAL A 314 -3.41 -9.92 -6.70
N SER A 315 -2.29 -9.95 -7.42
CA SER A 315 -1.29 -8.89 -7.27
C SER A 315 -1.14 -8.08 -8.57
N VAL A 316 -0.91 -6.77 -8.42
CA VAL A 316 -0.60 -5.88 -9.55
C VAL A 316 0.93 -5.78 -9.66
N PRO A 317 1.52 -6.04 -10.86
CA PRO A 317 2.95 -5.86 -11.03
C PRO A 317 3.40 -4.43 -10.74
N ASP A 318 4.40 -4.27 -9.85
CA ASP A 318 4.98 -2.99 -9.47
C ASP A 318 6.51 -3.02 -9.63
N ARG A 319 7.08 -1.99 -10.27
CA ARG A 319 8.52 -1.73 -10.27
C ARG A 319 8.87 -0.70 -9.23
N TYR A 320 10.03 -0.88 -8.61
CA TYR A 320 10.58 0.07 -7.64
C TYR A 320 9.75 0.21 -6.38
N MET A 321 9.08 -0.86 -5.97
CA MET A 321 8.33 -0.96 -4.71
C MET A 321 9.14 -0.40 -3.54
N HIS A 322 8.49 0.21 -2.55
CA HIS A 322 9.13 0.89 -1.42
C HIS A 322 10.10 2.02 -1.83
N SER A 323 9.77 2.69 -2.94
CA SER A 323 10.46 3.93 -3.35
C SER A 323 9.47 5.07 -3.55
N PRO A 324 9.94 6.32 -3.65
CA PRO A 324 9.05 7.46 -3.94
C PRO A 324 8.43 7.43 -5.34
N ASN A 325 8.84 6.49 -6.20
CA ASN A 325 8.46 6.42 -7.61
C ASN A 325 8.17 4.97 -8.01
N GLN A 326 7.29 4.32 -7.28
CA GLN A 326 6.71 3.02 -7.65
C GLN A 326 6.01 3.15 -9.00
N MET A 327 6.04 2.12 -9.83
CA MET A 327 5.55 2.20 -11.21
C MET A 327 4.71 0.99 -11.58
N VAL A 328 3.50 1.25 -12.08
CA VAL A 328 2.56 0.23 -12.57
C VAL A 328 2.07 0.53 -13.97
N SER A 329 1.45 -0.46 -14.59
CA SER A 329 0.67 -0.33 -15.83
C SER A 329 -0.80 -0.09 -15.52
N GLU A 330 -1.40 0.90 -16.19
CA GLU A 330 -2.83 1.18 -16.08
C GLU A 330 -3.70 -0.02 -16.52
N ASP A 331 -3.22 -0.78 -17.51
CA ASP A 331 -3.92 -1.97 -18.01
C ASP A 331 -3.93 -3.10 -16.97
N ASP A 332 -2.85 -3.29 -16.21
CA ASP A 332 -2.79 -4.29 -15.14
C ASP A 332 -3.77 -3.96 -14.00
N VAL A 333 -3.85 -2.67 -13.63
CA VAL A 333 -4.80 -2.19 -12.61
C VAL A 333 -6.25 -2.35 -13.04
N GLU A 334 -6.57 -2.09 -14.31
CA GLU A 334 -7.94 -2.29 -14.84
C GLU A 334 -8.31 -3.76 -14.91
N ALA A 335 -7.33 -4.63 -15.17
CA ALA A 335 -7.53 -6.08 -15.29
C ALA A 335 -7.68 -6.77 -13.93
N ALA A 336 -7.01 -6.28 -12.88
CA ALA A 336 -7.14 -6.79 -11.52
C ALA A 336 -8.53 -6.53 -10.94
#